data_6b5064b1b60a1ff8366fc41795aa951c
#
_entry.id   6b5064b1b60a1ff8366fc41795aa951c
#
_cell.length_a   1.000
_cell.length_b   1.000
_cell.length_c   1.000
_cell.angle_alpha   90.00
_cell.angle_beta   90.00
_cell.angle_gamma   90.00
#
_symmetry.space_group_name_H-M   'P 1'
#
loop_
_entity.id
_entity.type
_entity.pdbx_description
1 polymer ?
#
loop_
_entity_poly.entity_id
_entity_poly.type
_entity_poly.pdbx_seq_one_letter_code
_entity_poly.pdbx_strand_id
1 'polypeptide(L)'
;LGGLPPSMKERHGDTGGMRPPQPMARESGDPMYQLRYEDVMTDDMASARERERMLFDRSIEMLAAARAKGAGSREGIDATYFTMKLWTALIDDLGSEENALPKELKAAIISIGIFILKENERIRQGESDDYDTLIEITQSIRDGL
;
A
#
# COMPACT_ATOMS: atom_id res chain seq x y z
N LEU A 1 -3.65 -13.55 28.95
CA LEU A 1 -4.12 -13.08 28.38
C LEU A 1 -4.77 -12.21 29.04
N GLY A 2 -5.53 -12.44 29.16
CA GLY A 2 -6.20 -11.47 29.61
C GLY A 2 -5.55 -10.98 30.77
N GLY A 3 -5.04 -11.69 31.35
CA GLY A 3 -4.61 -11.29 32.50
C GLY A 3 -4.11 -9.98 32.55
N LEU A 4 -3.38 -9.64 31.92
CA LEU A 4 -2.82 -8.57 32.07
C LEU A 4 -3.46 -7.49 31.98
N PRO A 5 -3.94 -7.49 31.37
CA PRO A 5 -4.49 -6.37 31.04
C PRO A 5 -5.35 -5.63 31.89
N PRO A 6 -6.15 -6.18 32.59
CA PRO A 6 -7.04 -5.41 33.31
C PRO A 6 -6.37 -4.30 34.07
N SER A 7 -5.54 -4.66 34.89
CA SER A 7 -4.98 -3.66 35.68
C SER A 7 -4.20 -2.71 34.86
N MET A 8 -3.54 -3.22 33.89
CA MET A 8 -2.80 -2.33 33.17
C MET A 8 -3.66 -1.43 32.46
N LYS A 9 -4.69 -1.88 31.97
CA LYS A 9 -5.53 -1.04 31.28
C LYS A 9 -6.00 0.02 32.19
N GLU A 10 -6.33 -0.29 33.28
CA GLU A 10 -6.78 0.69 34.14
C GLU A 10 -5.79 1.75 34.34
N ARG A 11 -4.61 1.39 34.58
CA ARG A 11 -3.67 2.39 34.81
C ARG A 11 -3.59 3.25 33.65
N HIS A 12 -3.65 2.69 32.60
CA HIS A 12 -3.57 3.41 31.46
C HIS A 12 -4.66 4.35 31.39
N GLY A 13 -5.76 3.93 31.64
CA GLY A 13 -6.86 4.78 31.46
C GLY A 13 -6.65 5.91 32.37
N ASP A 14 -6.19 5.60 33.49
CA ASP A 14 -5.98 6.54 34.32
C ASP A 14 -5.17 7.51 33.79
N THR A 15 -4.17 7.10 33.43
CA THR A 15 -3.30 8.00 32.99
C THR A 15 -3.89 8.70 31.98
N GLY A 16 -4.89 8.36 31.72
CA GLY A 16 -5.43 9.03 30.64
C GLY A 16 -5.02 10.34 30.82
N GLY A 17 -4.59 10.46 31.89
CA GLY A 17 -4.29 11.71 32.07
C GLY A 17 -3.56 12.26 30.99
N MET A 18 -3.05 11.51 30.42
CA MET A 18 -2.29 12.00 29.48
C MET A 18 -2.96 12.59 28.49
N ARG A 19 -4.00 12.86 28.63
CA ARG A 19 -4.58 13.31 27.60
C ARG A 19 -4.03 14.39 27.36
N PRO A 20 -3.72 14.63 26.74
CA PRO A 20 -3.00 15.55 26.41
C PRO A 20 -3.41 16.73 25.99
N PRO A 21 -3.16 16.98 25.21
CA PRO A 21 -3.27 18.11 24.64
C PRO A 21 -4.49 18.78 24.50
N GLN A 22 -5.18 18.87 25.40
CA GLN A 22 -6.31 19.55 25.28
C GLN A 22 -6.03 20.88 24.82
N PRO A 23 -5.05 21.42 25.12
CA PRO A 23 -4.77 22.75 24.78
C PRO A 23 -4.95 22.98 23.34
N MET A 24 -4.60 22.04 22.63
CA MET A 24 -4.69 22.21 21.27
C MET A 24 -6.06 22.52 20.89
N ALA A 25 -6.96 22.01 21.49
CA ALA A 25 -8.31 22.22 21.13
C ALA A 25 -8.63 23.67 21.15
N ARG A 26 -8.05 24.37 22.02
CA ARG A 26 -8.39 25.70 22.12
C ARG A 26 -8.02 26.43 20.92
N GLU A 27 -7.08 26.01 20.24
CA GLU A 27 -6.64 26.73 19.14
C GLU A 27 -7.41 26.41 17.91
N SER A 28 -8.39 25.59 18.02
CA SER A 28 -9.09 25.19 16.82
C SER A 28 -9.69 26.38 16.11
N GLY A 29 -9.89 27.46 16.75
CA GLY A 29 -10.45 28.61 16.08
C GLY A 29 -9.40 29.52 15.47
N ASP A 30 -8.16 29.21 15.66
CA ASP A 30 -7.11 30.07 15.21
C ASP A 30 -6.81 29.79 13.74
N PRO A 31 -6.81 30.79 12.88
CA PRO A 31 -6.50 30.59 11.47
C PRO A 31 -5.16 29.93 11.25
N MET A 32 -4.16 30.26 12.06
CA MET A 32 -2.87 29.64 11.89
C MET A 32 -2.94 28.15 12.21
N TYR A 33 -3.76 27.80 13.16
CA TYR A 33 -3.88 26.39 13.52
C TYR A 33 -4.52 25.67 12.34
N GLN A 34 -5.51 26.25 11.70
CA GLN A 34 -6.16 25.60 10.59
C GLN A 34 -5.22 25.45 9.41
N LEU A 35 -4.37 26.41 9.15
CA LEU A 35 -3.42 26.29 8.08
C LEU A 35 -2.48 25.13 8.36
N ARG A 36 -2.04 25.01 9.61
CA ARG A 36 -1.16 23.90 9.94
C ARG A 36 -1.87 22.56 9.80
N TYR A 37 -3.15 22.52 10.14
CA TYR A 37 -3.90 21.28 10.04
C TYR A 37 -3.99 20.88 8.57
N GLU A 38 -4.23 21.82 7.68
CA GLU A 38 -4.32 21.54 6.26
C GLU A 38 -2.96 21.06 5.72
N ASP A 39 -1.86 21.64 6.20
CA ASP A 39 -0.55 21.23 5.78
C ASP A 39 -0.27 19.79 6.22
N VAL A 40 -0.68 19.44 7.43
CA VAL A 40 -0.48 18.09 7.92
C VAL A 40 -1.29 17.10 7.09
N MET A 41 -2.52 17.45 6.72
CA MET A 41 -3.33 16.57 5.90
C MET A 41 -2.72 16.39 4.52
N THR A 42 -2.17 17.46 3.95
CA THR A 42 -1.54 17.38 2.65
C THR A 42 -0.29 16.51 2.74
N ASP A 43 0.48 16.66 3.80
CA ASP A 43 1.68 15.87 3.98
C ASP A 43 1.32 14.40 4.16
N ASP A 44 0.22 14.10 4.87
CA ASP A 44 -0.19 12.73 5.06
C ASP A 44 -0.59 12.10 3.73
N MET A 45 -1.26 12.84 2.86
CA MET A 45 -1.65 12.33 1.57
C MET A 45 -0.42 12.10 0.69
N ALA A 46 0.53 13.03 0.73
CA ALA A 46 1.77 12.89 -0.03
C ALA A 46 2.55 11.68 0.48
N SER A 47 2.56 11.48 1.80
CA SER A 47 3.27 10.34 2.38
C SER A 47 2.60 9.03 1.99
N ALA A 48 1.27 9.02 1.88
CA ALA A 48 0.54 7.83 1.47
C ALA A 48 0.90 7.46 0.04
N ARG A 49 0.97 8.47 -0.86
CA ARG A 49 1.36 8.20 -2.24
C ARG A 49 2.79 7.71 -2.32
N GLU A 50 3.65 8.27 -1.49
CA GLU A 50 5.04 7.85 -1.48
C GLU A 50 5.15 6.40 -1.03
N ARG A 51 4.37 6.01 -0.02
CA ARG A 51 4.39 4.62 0.44
C ARG A 51 3.89 3.68 -0.66
N GLU A 52 2.89 4.10 -1.43
CA GLU A 52 2.41 3.31 -2.54
C GLU A 52 3.48 3.14 -3.59
N ARG A 53 4.16 4.24 -3.94
CA ARG A 53 5.23 4.14 -4.93
C ARG A 53 6.33 3.20 -4.45
N MET A 54 6.64 3.23 -3.16
CA MET A 54 7.66 2.35 -2.61
C MET A 54 7.27 0.89 -2.72
N LEU A 55 5.98 0.57 -2.59
CA LEU A 55 5.53 -0.81 -2.75
C LEU A 55 5.69 -1.27 -4.19
N PHE A 56 5.39 -0.40 -5.15
CA PHE A 56 5.59 -0.74 -6.55
C PHE A 56 7.08 -0.88 -6.87
N ASP A 57 7.91 0.02 -6.33
CA ASP A 57 9.36 -0.08 -6.51
C ASP A 57 9.88 -1.39 -5.93
N ARG A 58 9.36 -1.79 -4.78
CA ARG A 58 9.79 -3.03 -4.15
C ARG A 58 9.43 -4.22 -5.05
N SER A 59 8.23 -4.22 -5.62
CA SER A 59 7.81 -5.29 -6.51
C SER A 59 8.74 -5.37 -7.71
N ILE A 60 9.09 -4.23 -8.30
CA ILE A 60 9.97 -4.20 -9.46
C ILE A 60 11.34 -4.77 -9.10
N GLU A 61 11.89 -4.41 -7.96
CA GLU A 61 13.18 -4.92 -7.50
C GLU A 61 13.12 -6.43 -7.30
N MET A 62 12.05 -6.90 -6.68
CA MET A 62 11.91 -8.33 -6.41
C MET A 62 11.75 -9.13 -7.70
N LEU A 63 10.97 -8.58 -8.65
CA LEU A 63 10.80 -9.26 -9.93
C LEU A 63 12.11 -9.31 -10.72
N ALA A 64 12.91 -8.25 -10.64
CA ALA A 64 14.20 -8.23 -11.32
C ALA A 64 15.15 -9.28 -10.71
N ALA A 65 15.14 -9.40 -9.39
CA ALA A 65 15.97 -10.40 -8.72
C ALA A 65 15.49 -11.81 -9.09
N ALA A 66 14.17 -12.00 -9.18
CA ALA A 66 13.61 -13.30 -9.55
C ALA A 66 13.96 -13.66 -10.98
N ARG A 67 13.98 -12.65 -11.87
CA ARG A 67 14.35 -12.89 -13.26
C ARG A 67 15.77 -13.44 -13.35
N ALA A 68 16.66 -12.94 -12.51
CA ALA A 68 18.03 -13.40 -12.52
C ALA A 68 18.21 -14.78 -11.88
N LYS A 69 17.36 -15.14 -10.90
CA LYS A 69 17.55 -16.36 -10.13
C LYS A 69 16.60 -17.50 -10.52
N GLY A 70 15.50 -17.18 -11.17
CA GLY A 70 14.54 -18.20 -11.60
C GLY A 70 13.31 -18.29 -10.68
N ALA A 71 12.23 -18.80 -11.24
CA ALA A 71 10.96 -18.84 -10.52
C ALA A 71 10.97 -19.75 -9.31
N GLY A 72 11.77 -20.79 -9.33
CA GLY A 72 11.82 -21.72 -8.20
C GLY A 72 12.76 -21.29 -7.10
N SER A 73 13.51 -20.18 -7.31
CA SER A 73 14.42 -19.71 -6.28
C SER A 73 13.66 -19.03 -5.17
N ARG A 74 14.33 -18.73 -4.07
CA ARG A 74 13.74 -17.99 -2.99
C ARG A 74 13.26 -16.64 -3.51
N GLU A 75 14.09 -15.99 -4.31
CA GLU A 75 13.76 -14.72 -4.89
C GLU A 75 12.52 -14.82 -5.78
N GLY A 76 12.41 -15.90 -6.53
CA GLY A 76 11.26 -16.09 -7.40
C GLY A 76 9.99 -16.29 -6.62
N ILE A 77 10.03 -17.11 -5.59
CA ILE A 77 8.87 -17.40 -4.77
C ILE A 77 8.43 -16.13 -4.05
N ASP A 78 9.38 -15.40 -3.49
CA ASP A 78 9.04 -14.16 -2.76
C ASP A 78 8.47 -13.11 -3.71
N ALA A 79 9.01 -12.99 -4.92
CA ALA A 79 8.55 -11.99 -5.87
C ALA A 79 7.15 -12.28 -6.36
N THR A 80 6.82 -13.53 -6.68
CA THR A 80 5.49 -13.85 -7.17
C THR A 80 4.46 -13.71 -6.03
N TYR A 81 4.85 -14.01 -4.81
CA TYR A 81 3.95 -13.85 -3.68
C TYR A 81 3.69 -12.35 -3.43
N PHE A 82 4.74 -11.54 -3.43
CA PHE A 82 4.59 -10.11 -3.19
C PHE A 82 3.75 -9.45 -4.30
N THR A 83 4.01 -9.82 -5.55
CA THR A 83 3.28 -9.30 -6.69
C THR A 83 1.80 -9.64 -6.58
N MET A 84 1.48 -10.85 -6.21
CA MET A 84 0.09 -11.29 -6.05
C MET A 84 -0.60 -10.45 -4.96
N LYS A 85 0.07 -10.27 -3.83
CA LYS A 85 -0.53 -9.52 -2.74
C LYS A 85 -0.73 -8.04 -3.12
N LEU A 86 0.26 -7.45 -3.77
CA LEU A 86 0.19 -6.05 -4.14
C LEU A 86 -0.95 -5.79 -5.12
N TRP A 87 -1.04 -6.59 -6.16
CA TRP A 87 -2.06 -6.36 -7.18
C TRP A 87 -3.45 -6.74 -6.70
N THR A 88 -3.58 -7.75 -5.84
CA THR A 88 -4.86 -8.09 -5.26
C THR A 88 -5.37 -6.92 -4.40
N ALA A 89 -4.49 -6.35 -3.59
CA ALA A 89 -4.87 -5.22 -2.75
C ALA A 89 -5.26 -4.01 -3.60
N LEU A 90 -4.54 -3.78 -4.70
CA LEU A 90 -4.85 -2.66 -5.58
C LEU A 90 -6.21 -2.85 -6.24
N ILE A 91 -6.50 -4.04 -6.73
CA ILE A 91 -7.78 -4.33 -7.36
C ILE A 91 -8.91 -4.16 -6.35
N ASP A 92 -8.73 -4.64 -5.13
CA ASP A 92 -9.75 -4.49 -4.10
C ASP A 92 -10.02 -3.02 -3.82
N ASP A 93 -8.97 -2.22 -3.73
CA ASP A 93 -9.14 -0.80 -3.47
C ASP A 93 -9.86 -0.12 -4.63
N LEU A 94 -9.50 -0.46 -5.87
CA LEU A 94 -10.14 0.14 -7.02
C LEU A 94 -11.61 -0.28 -7.14
N GLY A 95 -11.95 -1.44 -6.62
CA GLY A 95 -13.34 -1.90 -6.65
C GLY A 95 -14.19 -1.29 -5.54
N SER A 96 -13.58 -0.58 -4.63
CA SER A 96 -14.33 0.02 -3.54
C SER A 96 -15.05 1.28 -4.02
N GLU A 97 -16.25 1.50 -3.53
CA GLU A 97 -16.99 2.68 -3.91
C GLU A 97 -16.34 3.94 -3.36
N GLU A 98 -15.50 3.79 -2.37
CA GLU A 98 -14.82 4.94 -1.80
C GLU A 98 -13.66 5.43 -2.63
N ASN A 99 -13.23 4.63 -3.59
CA ASN A 99 -12.13 5.04 -4.44
C ASN A 99 -12.64 6.08 -5.43
N ALA A 100 -11.99 7.22 -5.47
CA ALA A 100 -12.49 8.38 -6.22
C ALA A 100 -12.08 8.45 -7.68
N LEU A 101 -11.33 7.48 -8.17
CA LEU A 101 -10.91 7.53 -9.56
C LEU A 101 -12.08 7.39 -10.51
N PRO A 102 -11.98 7.96 -11.71
CA PRO A 102 -13.04 7.80 -12.71
C PRO A 102 -13.27 6.34 -13.04
N LYS A 103 -14.51 6.01 -13.33
CA LYS A 103 -14.90 4.63 -13.52
C LYS A 103 -14.12 3.95 -14.64
N GLU A 104 -13.90 4.66 -15.75
CA GLU A 104 -13.17 4.08 -16.86
C GLU A 104 -11.74 3.79 -16.51
N LEU A 105 -11.12 4.66 -15.71
CA LEU A 105 -9.75 4.46 -15.30
C LEU A 105 -9.65 3.29 -14.34
N LYS A 106 -10.62 3.17 -13.42
CA LYS A 106 -10.63 2.04 -12.51
C LYS A 106 -10.73 0.75 -13.29
N ALA A 107 -11.64 0.70 -14.27
CA ALA A 107 -11.84 -0.51 -15.05
C ALA A 107 -10.57 -0.88 -15.82
N ALA A 108 -9.89 0.11 -16.36
CA ALA A 108 -8.67 -0.13 -17.12
C ALA A 108 -7.57 -0.71 -16.21
N ILE A 109 -7.39 -0.13 -15.03
CA ILE A 109 -6.35 -0.61 -14.12
C ILE A 109 -6.70 -1.98 -13.58
N ILE A 110 -7.98 -2.25 -13.31
CA ILE A 110 -8.40 -3.56 -12.85
C ILE A 110 -8.10 -4.61 -13.93
N SER A 111 -8.37 -4.28 -15.19
CA SER A 111 -8.08 -5.20 -16.28
C SER A 111 -6.59 -5.50 -16.38
N ILE A 112 -5.76 -4.47 -16.22
CA ILE A 112 -4.32 -4.65 -16.21
C ILE A 112 -3.92 -5.53 -15.04
N GLY A 113 -4.51 -5.31 -13.87
CA GLY A 113 -4.19 -6.10 -12.69
C GLY A 113 -4.55 -7.56 -12.84
N ILE A 114 -5.68 -7.84 -13.49
CA ILE A 114 -6.07 -9.21 -13.75
C ILE A 114 -5.05 -9.88 -14.67
N PHE A 115 -4.57 -9.15 -15.69
CA PHE A 115 -3.53 -9.70 -16.57
C PHE A 115 -2.25 -9.98 -15.76
N ILE A 116 -1.86 -9.05 -14.90
CA ILE A 116 -0.68 -9.23 -14.07
C ILE A 116 -0.83 -10.48 -13.20
N LEU A 117 -1.99 -10.64 -12.57
CA LEU A 117 -2.19 -11.78 -11.67
C LEU A 117 -2.13 -13.10 -12.45
N LYS A 118 -2.69 -13.13 -13.66
CA LYS A 118 -2.65 -14.34 -14.45
C LYS A 118 -1.23 -14.67 -14.91
N GLU A 119 -0.50 -13.67 -15.36
CA GLU A 119 0.86 -13.92 -15.83
C GLU A 119 1.78 -14.27 -14.66
N ASN A 120 1.56 -13.63 -13.52
CA ASN A 120 2.32 -13.93 -12.31
C ASN A 120 2.12 -15.39 -11.91
N GLU A 121 0.89 -15.89 -12.04
CA GLU A 121 0.60 -17.27 -11.70
C GLU A 121 1.27 -18.23 -12.71
N ARG A 122 1.28 -17.86 -13.99
CA ARG A 122 1.97 -18.68 -14.99
C ARG A 122 3.45 -18.76 -14.68
N ILE A 123 4.05 -17.66 -14.26
CA ILE A 123 5.46 -17.67 -13.89
C ILE A 123 5.67 -18.57 -12.67
N ARG A 124 4.78 -18.45 -11.68
CA ARG A 124 4.90 -19.25 -10.47
C ARG A 124 4.84 -20.75 -10.78
N GLN A 125 4.03 -21.11 -11.77
CA GLN A 125 3.88 -22.51 -12.15
C GLN A 125 4.92 -22.98 -13.15
N GLY A 126 5.85 -22.12 -13.53
CA GLY A 126 6.90 -22.51 -14.47
C GLY A 126 6.46 -22.51 -15.93
N GLU A 127 5.28 -21.91 -16.22
CA GLU A 127 4.77 -21.86 -17.58
C GLU A 127 5.22 -20.63 -18.34
N SER A 128 5.84 -19.69 -17.68
CA SER A 128 6.31 -18.46 -18.29
C SER A 128 7.51 -17.95 -17.51
N ASP A 129 8.36 -17.16 -18.17
CA ASP A 129 9.43 -16.48 -17.48
C ASP A 129 9.41 -15.00 -17.90
N ASP A 130 8.26 -14.50 -18.29
CA ASP A 130 8.14 -13.13 -18.80
C ASP A 130 8.06 -12.11 -17.67
N TYR A 131 9.13 -12.02 -16.91
CA TYR A 131 9.22 -11.03 -15.85
C TYR A 131 9.26 -9.62 -16.42
N ASP A 132 9.77 -9.45 -17.64
CA ASP A 132 9.91 -8.13 -18.22
C ASP A 132 8.57 -7.44 -18.41
N THR A 133 7.56 -8.16 -18.86
CA THR A 133 6.24 -7.58 -19.03
C THR A 133 5.67 -7.14 -17.69
N LEU A 134 5.83 -7.97 -16.65
CA LEU A 134 5.35 -7.61 -15.33
C LEU A 134 6.07 -6.36 -14.82
N ILE A 135 7.36 -6.28 -15.04
CA ILE A 135 8.16 -5.14 -14.58
C ILE A 135 7.74 -3.88 -15.32
N GLU A 136 7.59 -3.96 -16.63
CA GLU A 136 7.24 -2.79 -17.43
C GLU A 136 5.87 -2.24 -17.05
N ILE A 137 4.90 -3.12 -16.88
CA ILE A 137 3.56 -2.67 -16.54
C ILE A 137 3.55 -2.08 -15.12
N THR A 138 4.22 -2.73 -14.20
CA THR A 138 4.29 -2.24 -12.83
C THR A 138 4.96 -0.87 -12.78
N GLN A 139 6.00 -0.69 -13.60
CA GLN A 139 6.68 0.57 -13.69
C GLN A 139 5.77 1.65 -14.25
N SER A 140 4.98 1.35 -15.25
CA SER A 140 4.04 2.31 -15.83
C SER A 140 3.00 2.78 -14.83
N ILE A 141 2.47 1.84 -14.05
CA ILE A 141 1.48 2.19 -13.04
C ILE A 141 2.14 3.02 -11.93
N ARG A 142 3.35 2.63 -11.54
CA ARG A 142 4.09 3.34 -10.50
C ARG A 142 4.34 4.79 -10.93
N ASP A 143 4.69 5.01 -12.20
CA ASP A 143 4.99 6.34 -12.68
C ASP A 143 3.75 7.23 -12.72
N GLY A 144 2.59 6.66 -12.76
CA GLY A 144 1.34 7.41 -12.73
C GLY A 144 0.84 7.77 -11.33
N LEU A 145 1.52 7.32 -10.31
CA LEU A 145 1.07 7.60 -8.94
C LEU A 145 1.48 9.00 -8.44
#